data_afd6b06bb77c47698cc4314e7dab0e0f
#
_entry.id   afd6b06bb77c47698cc4314e7dab0e0f
#
_cell.length_a   1.000
_cell.length_b   1.000
_cell.length_c   1.000
_cell.angle_alpha   90.00
_cell.angle_beta   90.00
_cell.angle_gamma   90.00
#
_symmetry.space_group_name_H-M   'P 1'
#
loop_
_entity.id
_entity.type
_entity.pdbx_description
1 polymer ?
#
loop_
_entity_poly.entity_id
_entity_poly.type
_entity_poly.pdbx_seq_one_letter_code
_entity_poly.pdbx_strand_id
1 'polypeptide(L)'
;AYGPDCKDANEHLVKYGLESLRIAIEQAVEVPLEGIFTAADLHGDLRALFDNGFGPGAETGWEEMDKICTYERRRNIIVTGTPGAGKSEWVDELVLRLCLRHQWKIGFFSPENIPIVYHLRKLIEKLTGHRFQNGCGMTEGLLARSEEFLAENVSHISLKGNATPDRVLAKARELVVRRGCRIFVFDPLNRFEHTPAPGQSETQYLSNFLNLFT
;
A
#
# COMPACT_ATOMS: atom_id res chain seq x y z
N ALA A 1 12.56 -7.07 -38.02
CA ALA A 1 12.00 -5.74 -38.38
C ALA A 1 12.34 -5.48 -39.84
N TYR A 2 11.42 -4.92 -40.64
CA TYR A 2 11.67 -4.46 -42.00
C TYR A 2 12.70 -3.32 -41.98
N GLY A 3 13.37 -3.06 -43.11
CA GLY A 3 14.33 -1.98 -43.20
C GLY A 3 13.74 -0.63 -42.74
N PRO A 4 14.57 0.29 -42.23
CA PRO A 4 14.11 1.50 -41.53
C PRO A 4 13.22 2.41 -42.41
N ASP A 5 13.32 2.24 -43.77
CA ASP A 5 12.58 3.04 -44.71
C ASP A 5 11.42 2.26 -45.37
N CYS A 6 10.99 1.13 -44.79
CA CYS A 6 9.94 0.28 -45.33
C CYS A 6 8.75 0.22 -44.37
N LYS A 7 7.58 0.52 -44.91
CA LYS A 7 6.30 0.51 -44.20
C LYS A 7 5.76 -0.91 -43.97
N ASP A 8 6.03 -1.79 -44.93
CA ASP A 8 5.53 -3.16 -44.92
C ASP A 8 6.46 -4.13 -45.62
N ALA A 9 6.11 -5.44 -45.64
CA ALA A 9 6.87 -6.50 -46.28
C ALA A 9 6.99 -6.31 -47.80
N ASN A 10 5.98 -5.74 -48.45
CA ASN A 10 5.96 -5.54 -49.87
C ASN A 10 6.95 -4.42 -50.31
N GLU A 11 6.97 -3.32 -49.55
CA GLU A 11 7.97 -2.27 -49.79
C GLU A 11 9.40 -2.79 -49.55
N HIS A 12 9.61 -3.62 -48.55
CA HIS A 12 10.90 -4.25 -48.30
C HIS A 12 11.31 -5.18 -49.42
N LEU A 13 10.37 -6.01 -49.92
CA LEU A 13 10.61 -6.91 -51.07
C LEU A 13 11.01 -6.16 -52.30
N VAL A 14 10.29 -5.09 -52.63
CA VAL A 14 10.55 -4.26 -53.86
C VAL A 14 11.90 -3.55 -53.75
N LYS A 15 12.27 -3.08 -52.57
CA LYS A 15 13.46 -2.26 -52.35
C LYS A 15 14.73 -3.09 -52.18
N TYR A 16 14.66 -4.20 -51.45
CA TYR A 16 15.81 -4.97 -51.00
C TYR A 16 15.84 -6.42 -51.52
N GLY A 17 14.80 -6.85 -52.20
CA GLY A 17 14.71 -8.17 -52.81
C GLY A 17 14.26 -9.29 -51.86
N LEU A 18 14.01 -10.46 -52.46
CA LEU A 18 13.43 -11.62 -51.79
C LEU A 18 14.34 -12.17 -50.67
N GLU A 19 15.64 -12.23 -50.89
CA GLU A 19 16.59 -12.79 -49.93
C GLU A 19 16.70 -11.93 -48.67
N SER A 20 16.70 -10.62 -48.82
CA SER A 20 16.68 -9.70 -47.68
C SER A 20 15.39 -9.80 -46.89
N LEU A 21 14.25 -9.97 -47.54
CA LEU A 21 12.97 -10.17 -46.87
C LEU A 21 12.94 -11.50 -46.10
N ARG A 22 13.49 -12.57 -46.67
CA ARG A 22 13.60 -13.87 -46.02
C ARG A 22 14.42 -13.79 -44.76
N ILE A 23 15.58 -13.17 -44.78
CA ILE A 23 16.43 -12.93 -43.64
C ILE A 23 15.68 -12.12 -42.53
N ALA A 24 14.96 -11.06 -42.97
CA ALA A 24 14.20 -10.23 -42.05
C ALA A 24 13.06 -11.01 -41.34
N ILE A 25 12.43 -11.97 -42.02
CA ILE A 25 11.41 -12.86 -41.45
C ILE A 25 12.05 -13.89 -40.50
N GLU A 26 13.16 -14.52 -40.91
CA GLU A 26 13.86 -15.51 -40.10
C GLU A 26 14.45 -14.90 -38.80
N GLN A 27 14.83 -13.62 -38.88
CA GLN A 27 15.32 -12.86 -37.69
C GLN A 27 14.23 -12.09 -36.95
N ALA A 28 12.96 -12.27 -37.34
CA ALA A 28 11.87 -11.60 -36.68
C ALA A 28 11.76 -12.08 -35.20
N VAL A 29 11.81 -11.14 -34.29
CA VAL A 29 11.55 -11.39 -32.87
C VAL A 29 10.05 -11.25 -32.65
N GLU A 30 9.47 -12.19 -31.93
CA GLU A 30 8.07 -12.09 -31.52
C GLU A 30 7.83 -10.80 -30.74
N VAL A 31 6.76 -10.09 -31.08
CA VAL A 31 6.33 -8.92 -30.31
C VAL A 31 5.76 -9.42 -28.99
N PRO A 32 6.28 -8.99 -27.83
CA PRO A 32 5.75 -9.40 -26.55
C PRO A 32 4.24 -9.08 -26.47
N LEU A 33 3.45 -10.04 -26.05
CA LEU A 33 2.03 -9.83 -25.81
C LEU A 33 1.86 -9.02 -24.53
N GLU A 34 1.13 -7.92 -24.61
CA GLU A 34 0.90 -7.07 -23.45
C GLU A 34 0.21 -7.84 -22.32
N GLY A 35 0.81 -7.82 -21.12
CA GLY A 35 0.27 -8.49 -19.94
C GLY A 35 0.48 -10.02 -19.91
N ILE A 36 1.21 -10.60 -20.89
CA ILE A 36 1.55 -12.03 -20.91
C ILE A 36 3.06 -12.18 -20.78
N PHE A 37 3.49 -12.90 -19.75
CA PHE A 37 4.90 -13.15 -19.46
C PHE A 37 5.18 -14.66 -19.45
N THR A 38 6.30 -15.04 -20.04
CA THR A 38 6.86 -16.39 -19.94
C THR A 38 7.98 -16.43 -18.91
N ALA A 39 8.41 -17.61 -18.51
CA ALA A 39 9.57 -17.75 -17.64
C ALA A 39 10.86 -17.18 -18.26
N ALA A 40 10.95 -17.16 -19.61
CA ALA A 40 12.07 -16.58 -20.32
C ALA A 40 12.11 -15.04 -20.17
N ASP A 41 10.95 -14.40 -20.23
CA ASP A 41 10.83 -12.94 -20.06
C ASP A 41 11.23 -12.50 -18.63
N LEU A 42 11.01 -13.37 -17.65
CA LEU A 42 11.30 -13.13 -16.23
C LEU A 42 12.60 -13.80 -15.74
N HIS A 43 13.43 -14.32 -16.66
CA HIS A 43 14.63 -15.05 -16.30
C HIS A 43 15.58 -14.25 -15.38
N GLY A 44 15.79 -12.98 -15.67
CA GLY A 44 16.63 -12.09 -14.85
C GLY A 44 16.10 -11.93 -13.43
N ASP A 45 14.78 -11.71 -13.29
CA ASP A 45 14.12 -11.55 -12.00
C ASP A 45 14.12 -12.87 -11.21
N LEU A 46 13.91 -14.01 -11.89
CA LEU A 46 13.99 -15.34 -11.28
C LEU A 46 15.40 -15.66 -10.77
N ARG A 47 16.43 -15.30 -11.53
CA ARG A 47 17.83 -15.46 -11.07
C ARG A 47 18.12 -14.56 -9.89
N ALA A 48 17.74 -13.30 -9.93
CA ALA A 48 17.90 -12.38 -8.81
C ALA A 48 17.18 -12.88 -7.55
N LEU A 49 15.97 -13.44 -7.70
CA LEU A 49 15.24 -14.06 -6.61
C LEU A 49 15.92 -15.31 -6.06
N PHE A 50 16.49 -16.15 -6.94
CA PHE A 50 17.21 -17.35 -6.55
C PHE A 50 18.50 -17.03 -5.78
N ASP A 51 19.25 -16.03 -6.23
CA ASP A 51 20.55 -15.67 -5.66
C ASP A 51 20.41 -14.89 -4.35
N ASN A 52 19.38 -14.04 -4.22
CA ASN A 52 19.18 -13.15 -3.07
C ASN A 52 18.03 -13.57 -2.13
N GLY A 53 17.22 -14.57 -2.52
CA GLY A 53 15.99 -14.93 -1.82
C GLY A 53 14.91 -13.86 -1.92
N PHE A 54 13.78 -14.09 -1.26
CA PHE A 54 12.78 -13.05 -1.02
C PHE A 54 13.41 -12.02 -0.09
N GLY A 55 13.49 -10.77 -0.52
CA GLY A 55 14.03 -9.71 0.33
C GLY A 55 13.32 -9.67 1.68
N PRO A 56 14.01 -9.31 2.75
CA PRO A 56 13.36 -9.19 4.05
C PRO A 56 12.26 -8.11 3.96
N GLY A 57 11.07 -8.46 4.42
CA GLY A 57 10.00 -7.48 4.60
C GLY A 57 10.39 -6.46 5.68
N ALA A 58 9.56 -5.44 5.86
CA ALA A 58 9.77 -4.45 6.91
C ALA A 58 9.54 -5.08 8.29
N GLU A 59 10.53 -4.99 9.15
CA GLU A 59 10.49 -5.46 10.53
C GLU A 59 9.84 -4.42 11.43
N THR A 60 9.15 -4.88 12.47
CA THR A 60 8.50 -4.04 13.47
C THR A 60 9.42 -3.65 14.63
N GLY A 61 10.47 -4.46 14.86
CA GLY A 61 11.32 -4.41 16.05
C GLY A 61 10.72 -5.16 17.25
N TRP A 62 9.65 -5.91 17.06
CA TRP A 62 9.22 -6.96 17.98
C TRP A 62 9.89 -8.28 17.56
N GLU A 63 11.00 -8.62 18.21
CA GLU A 63 11.87 -9.71 17.78
C GLU A 63 11.13 -11.03 17.55
N GLU A 64 10.20 -11.40 18.44
CA GLU A 64 9.45 -12.65 18.29
C GLU A 64 8.45 -12.60 17.14
N MET A 65 7.92 -11.42 16.86
CA MET A 65 7.00 -11.24 15.72
C MET A 65 7.75 -11.22 14.40
N ASP A 66 8.87 -10.53 14.35
CA ASP A 66 9.69 -10.39 13.14
C ASP A 66 10.29 -11.73 12.69
N LYS A 67 10.42 -12.72 13.60
CA LYS A 67 10.77 -14.11 13.26
C LYS A 67 9.64 -14.87 12.54
N ILE A 68 8.40 -14.44 12.75
CA ILE A 68 7.21 -15.13 12.22
C ILE A 68 6.71 -14.43 10.97
N CYS A 69 6.64 -13.10 10.98
CA CYS A 69 6.18 -12.33 9.85
C CYS A 69 6.85 -10.95 9.77
N THR A 70 7.06 -10.51 8.54
CA THR A 70 7.50 -9.16 8.18
C THR A 70 6.49 -8.53 7.25
N TYR A 71 6.55 -7.21 7.06
CA TYR A 71 5.53 -6.46 6.35
C TYR A 71 6.03 -6.01 4.98
N GLU A 72 5.30 -6.36 3.95
CA GLU A 72 5.58 -5.92 2.58
C GLU A 72 4.64 -4.79 2.16
N ARG A 73 5.14 -3.90 1.32
CA ARG A 73 4.31 -2.90 0.65
C ARG A 73 3.32 -3.58 -0.31
N ARG A 74 2.18 -2.94 -0.54
CA ARG A 74 1.12 -3.45 -1.44
C ARG A 74 0.49 -4.76 -0.95
N ARG A 75 0.48 -4.99 0.35
CA ARG A 75 -0.22 -6.11 0.97
C ARG A 75 -1.35 -5.60 1.86
N ASN A 76 -2.49 -6.25 1.76
CA ASN A 76 -3.60 -6.03 2.66
C ASN A 76 -3.43 -6.91 3.90
N ILE A 77 -3.60 -6.30 5.07
CA ILE A 77 -3.52 -6.97 6.36
C ILE A 77 -4.88 -6.80 7.04
N ILE A 78 -5.51 -7.90 7.38
CA ILE A 78 -6.78 -7.91 8.08
C ILE A 78 -6.53 -8.31 9.54
N VAL A 79 -6.86 -7.40 10.45
CA VAL A 79 -6.78 -7.66 11.90
C VAL A 79 -8.18 -7.90 12.43
N THR A 80 -8.43 -9.08 12.95
CA THR A 80 -9.72 -9.49 13.49
C THR A 80 -9.60 -9.95 14.95
N GLY A 81 -10.70 -9.98 15.64
CA GLY A 81 -10.78 -10.43 17.04
C GLY A 81 -12.01 -9.86 17.75
N THR A 82 -12.26 -10.34 18.94
CA THR A 82 -13.41 -9.92 19.77
C THR A 82 -13.36 -8.42 20.11
N PRO A 83 -14.50 -7.77 20.34
CA PRO A 83 -14.54 -6.41 20.87
C PRO A 83 -13.74 -6.29 22.16
N GLY A 84 -12.99 -5.19 22.32
CA GLY A 84 -12.16 -4.95 23.52
C GLY A 84 -10.84 -5.74 23.59
N ALA A 85 -10.49 -6.54 22.59
CA ALA A 85 -9.23 -7.32 22.56
C ALA A 85 -7.97 -6.48 22.26
N GLY A 86 -8.08 -5.16 22.16
CA GLY A 86 -6.93 -4.28 21.95
C GLY A 86 -6.45 -4.19 20.48
N LYS A 87 -7.25 -4.61 19.49
CA LYS A 87 -6.88 -4.57 18.06
C LYS A 87 -6.36 -3.20 17.60
N SER A 88 -7.14 -2.16 17.84
CA SER A 88 -6.78 -0.79 17.43
C SER A 88 -5.51 -0.31 18.14
N GLU A 89 -5.35 -0.64 19.42
CA GLU A 89 -4.14 -0.30 20.19
C GLU A 89 -2.90 -1.00 19.62
N TRP A 90 -3.05 -2.27 19.22
CA TRP A 90 -1.97 -3.04 18.61
C TRP A 90 -1.64 -2.50 17.20
N VAL A 91 -2.66 -2.18 16.39
CA VAL A 91 -2.46 -1.60 15.04
C VAL A 91 -1.75 -0.25 15.13
N ASP A 92 -2.18 0.62 16.05
CA ASP A 92 -1.55 1.93 16.25
C ASP A 92 -0.05 1.79 16.59
N GLU A 93 0.30 0.88 17.50
CA GLU A 93 1.69 0.61 17.86
C GLU A 93 2.47 0.02 16.66
N LEU A 94 1.88 -0.94 15.93
CA LEU A 94 2.49 -1.54 14.75
C LEU A 94 2.86 -0.49 13.69
N VAL A 95 1.89 0.36 13.31
CA VAL A 95 2.13 1.34 12.25
C VAL A 95 3.10 2.45 12.68
N LEU A 96 3.10 2.82 13.97
CA LEU A 96 4.11 3.75 14.50
C LEU A 96 5.51 3.15 14.45
N ARG A 97 5.69 1.87 14.77
CA ARG A 97 6.98 1.17 14.67
C ARG A 97 7.47 1.11 13.24
N LEU A 98 6.59 0.74 12.30
CA LEU A 98 6.92 0.75 10.87
C LEU A 98 7.28 2.17 10.37
N CYS A 99 6.57 3.18 10.87
CA CYS A 99 6.90 4.57 10.56
C CYS A 99 8.27 4.98 11.08
N LEU A 100 8.58 4.70 12.35
CA LEU A 100 9.85 5.04 12.98
C LEU A 100 11.04 4.32 12.32
N ARG A 101 10.89 3.03 11.98
CA ARG A 101 11.98 2.20 11.44
C ARG A 101 12.19 2.39 9.94
N HIS A 102 11.11 2.55 9.19
CA HIS A 102 11.13 2.54 7.71
C HIS A 102 10.67 3.85 7.07
N GLN A 103 10.34 4.87 7.88
CA GLN A 103 9.84 6.17 7.42
C GLN A 103 8.57 6.04 6.56
N TRP A 104 7.74 5.05 6.87
CA TRP A 104 6.47 4.85 6.19
C TRP A 104 5.39 5.75 6.80
N LYS A 105 5.07 6.82 6.12
CA LYS A 105 4.02 7.76 6.55
C LYS A 105 2.65 7.10 6.55
N ILE A 106 1.82 7.48 7.49
CA ILE A 106 0.57 6.81 7.84
C ILE A 106 -0.63 7.68 7.50
N GLY A 107 -1.65 7.08 6.88
CA GLY A 107 -2.97 7.65 6.72
C GLY A 107 -3.99 6.86 7.54
N PHE A 108 -4.74 7.50 8.40
CA PHE A 108 -5.83 6.88 9.15
C PHE A 108 -7.19 7.30 8.61
N PHE A 109 -8.07 6.34 8.41
CA PHE A 109 -9.51 6.55 8.38
C PHE A 109 -10.12 5.80 9.56
N SER A 110 -10.41 6.54 10.64
CA SER A 110 -10.90 5.97 11.88
C SER A 110 -12.05 6.82 12.42
N PRO A 111 -13.27 6.60 11.90
CA PRO A 111 -14.45 7.38 12.30
C PRO A 111 -14.88 7.15 13.76
N GLU A 112 -14.38 6.13 14.43
CA GLU A 112 -14.62 5.92 15.87
C GLU A 112 -13.70 6.77 16.76
N ASN A 113 -12.56 7.20 16.24
CA ASN A 113 -11.60 8.06 16.92
C ASN A 113 -11.91 9.56 16.70
N ILE A 114 -13.14 9.96 16.97
CA ILE A 114 -13.56 11.36 16.90
C ILE A 114 -13.91 11.84 18.31
N PRO A 115 -13.40 13.01 18.74
CA PRO A 115 -12.48 13.93 18.08
C PRO A 115 -11.08 13.35 17.83
N ILE A 116 -10.49 13.67 16.67
CA ILE A 116 -9.16 13.17 16.25
C ILE A 116 -8.07 13.42 17.32
N VAL A 117 -8.21 14.49 18.11
CA VAL A 117 -7.27 14.82 19.19
C VAL A 117 -7.11 13.69 20.22
N TYR A 118 -8.14 12.88 20.43
CA TYR A 118 -8.03 11.73 21.36
C TYR A 118 -7.19 10.61 20.76
N HIS A 119 -7.24 10.43 19.45
CA HIS A 119 -6.36 9.48 18.77
C HIS A 119 -4.91 9.99 18.77
N LEU A 120 -4.68 11.26 18.43
CA LEU A 120 -3.35 11.86 18.48
C LEU A 120 -2.73 11.75 19.87
N ARG A 121 -3.52 11.97 20.94
CA ARG A 121 -3.08 11.74 22.31
C ARG A 121 -2.56 10.31 22.51
N LYS A 122 -3.32 9.29 22.09
CA LYS A 122 -2.90 7.88 22.20
C LYS A 122 -1.61 7.60 21.47
N LEU A 123 -1.45 8.15 20.25
CA LEU A 123 -0.23 8.01 19.47
C LEU A 123 0.98 8.66 20.19
N ILE A 124 0.78 9.83 20.82
CA ILE A 124 1.82 10.50 21.61
C ILE A 124 2.20 9.66 22.83
N GLU A 125 1.23 9.08 23.55
CA GLU A 125 1.48 8.18 24.68
C GLU A 125 2.32 6.96 24.25
N LYS A 126 2.05 6.39 23.06
CA LYS A 126 2.83 5.27 22.50
C LYS A 126 4.25 5.69 22.11
N LEU A 127 4.39 6.85 21.44
CA LEU A 127 5.69 7.37 21.03
C LEU A 127 6.60 7.68 22.20
N THR A 128 6.04 8.16 23.34
CA THR A 128 6.80 8.66 24.46
C THR A 128 6.92 7.68 25.61
N GLY A 129 5.99 6.71 25.71
CA GLY A 129 5.85 5.84 26.88
C GLY A 129 5.32 6.55 28.13
N HIS A 130 4.87 7.81 28.01
CA HIS A 130 4.35 8.61 29.10
C HIS A 130 2.86 8.88 28.95
N ARG A 131 2.14 8.98 30.07
CA ARG A 131 0.75 9.42 30.06
C ARG A 131 0.65 10.85 29.55
N PHE A 132 -0.34 11.13 28.72
CA PHE A 132 -0.63 12.47 28.21
C PHE A 132 -1.27 13.34 29.32
N GLN A 133 -0.46 13.67 30.30
CA GLN A 133 -0.89 14.47 31.43
C GLN A 133 0.31 15.23 32.00
N ASN A 134 0.09 16.49 32.34
CA ASN A 134 1.11 17.31 32.98
C ASN A 134 1.53 16.68 34.33
N GLY A 135 2.83 16.66 34.61
CA GLY A 135 3.39 16.06 35.84
C GLY A 135 3.56 14.53 35.81
N CYS A 136 3.21 13.85 34.69
CA CYS A 136 3.36 12.40 34.54
C CYS A 136 4.54 12.01 33.61
N GLY A 137 5.62 12.79 33.63
CA GLY A 137 6.81 12.55 32.78
C GLY A 137 6.72 13.18 31.39
N MET A 138 5.56 13.64 30.97
CA MET A 138 5.37 14.40 29.74
C MET A 138 5.91 15.81 29.96
N THR A 139 7.03 16.15 29.32
CA THR A 139 7.58 17.50 29.29
C THR A 139 7.10 18.25 28.08
N GLU A 140 7.09 19.60 28.12
CA GLU A 140 6.72 20.44 26.99
C GLU A 140 7.59 20.15 25.75
N GLY A 141 8.89 19.94 25.94
CA GLY A 141 9.79 19.62 24.84
C GLY A 141 9.57 18.22 24.26
N LEU A 142 9.09 17.26 25.04
CA LEU A 142 8.73 15.93 24.55
C LEU A 142 7.42 15.98 23.79
N LEU A 143 6.44 16.73 24.30
CA LEU A 143 5.17 16.97 23.63
C LEU A 143 5.39 17.63 22.26
N ALA A 144 6.12 18.75 22.22
CA ALA A 144 6.39 19.48 20.98
C ALA A 144 7.05 18.60 19.91
N ARG A 145 8.06 17.80 20.27
CA ARG A 145 8.70 16.86 19.34
C ARG A 145 7.77 15.78 18.84
N SER A 146 6.88 15.29 19.70
CA SER A 146 5.89 14.29 19.32
C SER A 146 4.84 14.87 18.36
N GLU A 147 4.41 16.10 18.59
CA GLU A 147 3.50 16.82 17.71
C GLU A 147 4.13 17.06 16.33
N GLU A 148 5.38 17.50 16.30
CA GLU A 148 6.15 17.68 15.05
C GLU A 148 6.26 16.36 14.27
N PHE A 149 6.64 15.26 14.95
CA PHE A 149 6.71 13.94 14.35
C PHE A 149 5.36 13.50 13.75
N LEU A 150 4.26 13.66 14.51
CA LEU A 150 2.94 13.30 14.04
C LEU A 150 2.48 14.20 12.88
N ALA A 151 2.76 15.50 12.93
CA ALA A 151 2.43 16.44 11.86
C ALA A 151 3.11 16.06 10.53
N GLU A 152 4.33 15.56 10.60
CA GLU A 152 5.06 15.12 9.42
C GLU A 152 4.61 13.76 8.89
N ASN A 153 4.35 12.80 9.78
CA ASN A 153 4.25 11.38 9.43
C ASN A 153 2.84 10.81 9.47
N VAL A 154 1.90 11.48 10.14
CA VAL A 154 0.54 10.97 10.32
C VAL A 154 -0.49 11.91 9.71
N SER A 155 -1.47 11.35 9.04
CA SER A 155 -2.59 12.06 8.44
C SER A 155 -3.91 11.36 8.77
N HIS A 156 -4.94 12.13 9.08
CA HIS A 156 -6.28 11.59 9.32
C HIS A 156 -7.22 12.00 8.19
N ILE A 157 -7.93 11.02 7.63
CA ILE A 157 -9.01 11.25 6.68
C ILE A 157 -10.28 11.49 7.46
N SER A 158 -10.84 12.69 7.35
CA SER A 158 -12.14 13.04 7.93
C SER A 158 -13.05 13.52 6.81
N LEU A 159 -14.15 12.82 6.60
CA LEU A 159 -15.12 13.13 5.56
C LEU A 159 -16.38 13.76 6.20
N LYS A 160 -16.85 14.84 5.61
CA LYS A 160 -18.19 15.37 5.93
C LYS A 160 -19.24 14.56 5.17
N GLY A 161 -20.25 14.06 5.88
CA GLY A 161 -21.31 13.20 5.32
C GLY A 161 -20.82 11.76 5.09
N ASN A 162 -21.41 11.11 4.11
CA ASN A 162 -21.27 9.67 3.89
C ASN A 162 -19.85 9.25 3.52
N ALA A 163 -19.32 8.28 4.24
CA ALA A 163 -18.00 7.71 4.02
C ALA A 163 -18.10 6.47 3.09
N THR A 164 -18.32 6.72 1.80
CA THR A 164 -18.26 5.63 0.82
C THR A 164 -16.82 5.20 0.58
N PRO A 165 -16.57 3.91 0.24
CA PRO A 165 -15.23 3.39 -0.07
C PRO A 165 -14.48 4.26 -1.09
N ASP A 166 -15.15 4.63 -2.18
CA ASP A 166 -14.53 5.43 -3.25
C ASP A 166 -14.04 6.80 -2.76
N ARG A 167 -14.84 7.47 -1.91
CA ARG A 167 -14.45 8.78 -1.35
C ARG A 167 -13.24 8.66 -0.42
N VAL A 168 -13.21 7.60 0.40
CA VAL A 168 -12.08 7.35 1.31
C VAL A 168 -10.84 6.99 0.52
N LEU A 169 -10.95 6.11 -0.49
CA LEU A 169 -9.84 5.73 -1.37
C LEU A 169 -9.32 6.92 -2.20
N ALA A 170 -10.19 7.79 -2.69
CA ALA A 170 -9.77 9.01 -3.36
C ALA A 170 -8.89 9.88 -2.44
N LYS A 171 -9.27 10.02 -1.15
CA LYS A 171 -8.46 10.75 -0.17
C LYS A 171 -7.17 10.01 0.19
N ALA A 172 -7.19 8.69 0.28
CA ALA A 172 -5.97 7.89 0.47
C ALA A 172 -4.98 8.08 -0.70
N ARG A 173 -5.46 8.04 -1.95
CA ARG A 173 -4.63 8.33 -3.15
C ARG A 173 -4.04 9.74 -3.11
N GLU A 174 -4.83 10.72 -2.68
CA GLU A 174 -4.34 12.10 -2.50
C GLU A 174 -3.20 12.16 -1.47
N LEU A 175 -3.31 11.45 -0.35
CA LEU A 175 -2.25 11.35 0.67
C LEU A 175 -1.00 10.62 0.16
N VAL A 176 -1.14 9.59 -0.69
CA VAL A 176 0.01 8.95 -1.35
C VAL A 176 0.76 9.97 -2.18
N VAL A 177 0.07 10.69 -3.05
CA VAL A 177 0.70 11.63 -4.01
C VAL A 177 1.28 12.86 -3.30
N ARG A 178 0.53 13.46 -2.37
CA ARG A 178 0.93 14.74 -1.75
C ARG A 178 1.83 14.59 -0.54
N ARG A 179 1.66 13.52 0.24
CA ARG A 179 2.38 13.34 1.51
C ARG A 179 3.30 12.11 1.54
N GLY A 180 3.23 11.24 0.52
CA GLY A 180 4.03 10.04 0.45
C GLY A 180 3.60 8.96 1.45
N CYS A 181 2.33 8.94 1.86
CA CYS A 181 1.81 7.91 2.75
C CYS A 181 1.97 6.52 2.12
N ARG A 182 2.37 5.55 2.94
CA ARG A 182 2.62 4.17 2.52
C ARG A 182 1.82 3.15 3.31
N ILE A 183 1.27 3.54 4.45
CA ILE A 183 0.41 2.74 5.30
C ILE A 183 -0.95 3.43 5.38
N PHE A 184 -2.01 2.66 5.22
CA PHE A 184 -3.36 3.13 5.48
C PHE A 184 -4.05 2.20 6.46
N VAL A 185 -4.64 2.79 7.49
CA VAL A 185 -5.43 2.08 8.50
C VAL A 185 -6.89 2.48 8.34
N PHE A 186 -7.74 1.48 8.21
CA PHE A 186 -9.19 1.62 8.13
C PHE A 186 -9.79 0.92 9.35
N ASP A 187 -10.21 1.69 10.35
CA ASP A 187 -10.66 1.16 11.63
C ASP A 187 -11.94 1.86 12.13
N PRO A 188 -13.05 1.15 12.19
CA PRO A 188 -13.28 -0.19 11.69
C PRO A 188 -13.88 -0.22 10.25
N LEU A 189 -13.72 -1.35 9.57
CA LEU A 189 -14.26 -1.59 8.23
C LEU A 189 -15.79 -1.46 8.14
N ASN A 190 -16.52 -1.80 9.20
CA ASN A 190 -17.99 -1.73 9.25
C ASN A 190 -18.57 -0.31 9.31
N ARG A 191 -17.72 0.73 9.40
CA ARG A 191 -18.14 2.14 9.37
C ARG A 191 -18.19 2.75 7.96
N PHE A 192 -17.77 1.99 6.96
CA PHE A 192 -18.07 2.39 5.59
C PHE A 192 -19.58 2.23 5.33
N GLU A 193 -20.15 3.15 4.58
CA GLU A 193 -21.51 2.96 4.13
C GLU A 193 -21.63 1.75 3.23
N HIS A 194 -22.35 0.78 3.73
CA HIS A 194 -22.68 -0.43 3.00
C HIS A 194 -23.98 -0.20 2.22
N THR A 195 -23.87 0.02 0.92
CA THR A 195 -25.05 0.03 0.03
C THR A 195 -24.88 -1.14 -0.94
N PRO A 196 -25.26 -2.38 -0.52
CA PRO A 196 -25.24 -3.53 -1.43
C PRO A 196 -26.16 -3.25 -2.61
N ALA A 197 -25.75 -3.62 -3.80
CA ALA A 197 -26.63 -3.58 -4.96
C ALA A 197 -27.86 -4.51 -4.74
N PRO A 198 -29.02 -4.20 -5.32
CA PRO A 198 -30.16 -5.12 -5.22
C PRO A 198 -29.80 -6.55 -5.60
N GLY A 199 -30.00 -7.50 -4.68
CA GLY A 199 -29.67 -8.91 -4.86
C GLY A 199 -28.24 -9.32 -4.53
N GLN A 200 -27.38 -8.40 -4.11
CA GLN A 200 -26.00 -8.69 -3.68
C GLN A 200 -25.99 -9.16 -2.22
N SER A 201 -25.34 -10.30 -1.94
CA SER A 201 -25.14 -10.75 -0.57
C SER A 201 -24.04 -9.92 0.12
N GLU A 202 -24.08 -9.88 1.46
CA GLU A 202 -23.06 -9.19 2.27
C GLU A 202 -21.64 -9.72 1.99
N THR A 203 -21.51 -11.03 1.81
CA THR A 203 -20.23 -11.67 1.46
C THR A 203 -19.68 -11.20 0.11
N GLN A 204 -20.55 -11.08 -0.89
CA GLN A 204 -20.18 -10.56 -2.21
C GLN A 204 -19.78 -9.08 -2.13
N TYR A 205 -20.51 -8.29 -1.33
CA TYR A 205 -20.17 -6.90 -1.08
C TYR A 205 -18.77 -6.77 -0.45
N LEU A 206 -18.51 -7.51 0.63
CA LEU A 206 -17.21 -7.51 1.32
C LEU A 206 -16.06 -7.95 0.40
N SER A 207 -16.29 -8.98 -0.41
CA SER A 207 -15.31 -9.44 -1.41
C SER A 207 -14.97 -8.34 -2.42
N ASN A 208 -15.99 -7.69 -2.98
CA ASN A 208 -15.80 -6.57 -3.91
C ASN A 208 -15.13 -5.38 -3.23
N PHE A 209 -15.52 -5.09 -2.00
CA PHE A 209 -14.92 -4.02 -1.20
C PHE A 209 -13.42 -4.26 -0.98
N LEU A 210 -13.02 -5.47 -0.56
CA LEU A 210 -11.61 -5.80 -0.34
C LEU A 210 -10.79 -5.74 -1.63
N ASN A 211 -11.38 -6.08 -2.77
CA ASN A 211 -10.73 -5.96 -4.09
C ASN A 211 -10.43 -4.50 -4.50
N LEU A 212 -11.09 -3.50 -3.89
CA LEU A 212 -10.77 -2.09 -4.15
C LEU A 212 -9.43 -1.65 -3.55
N PHE A 213 -8.90 -2.41 -2.59
CA PHE A 213 -7.65 -2.13 -1.89
C PHE A 213 -6.46 -2.93 -2.42
N THR A 214 -6.67 -3.80 -3.40
CA THR A 214 -5.62 -4.55 -4.10
C THR A 214 -5.19 -3.85 -5.37
#